data_d079345c2050d6ab7f5bea8cac636b52
#
_entry.id   d079345c2050d6ab7f5bea8cac636b52
#
_cell.length_a   1.000
_cell.length_b   1.000
_cell.length_c   1.000
_cell.angle_alpha   90.00
_cell.angle_beta   90.00
_cell.angle_gamma   90.00
#
_symmetry.space_group_name_H-M   'P 1'
#
loop_
_entity.id
_entity.type
_entity.pdbx_description
1 polymer ?
#
loop_
_entity_poly.entity_id
_entity_poly.type
_entity_poly.pdbx_seq_one_letter_code
_entity_poly.pdbx_strand_id
1 'polypeptide(L)'
;MKVALLASTDSPDELACRAARNDYTTEFVADRGFEDVMDPVDGETVEEKKESLISQLMERGHYGPFEHPNATFAVKGISRVCMAQITRHRHASFDVQSLRYTVPERGSDIREAVVVPPSVEEAGLVDEFLEGCERQFELYHNLIDEDAPKKFRGEDVTPPEDARFLLPMATKVNMVFTLNGRALMHVADMRAAADAQWEVRELTDRMLELAEDWMPVTFETYREEMLGRKNRLAP
;
A
#
# COMPACT_ATOMS: atom_id res chain seq x y z
N MET A 1 -5.37 9.63 7.11
CA MET A 1 -5.29 8.39 6.27
C MET A 1 -6.16 7.28 6.85
N LYS A 2 -6.81 6.46 6.00
CA LYS A 2 -7.54 5.24 6.39
C LYS A 2 -7.15 4.11 5.46
N VAL A 3 -6.87 2.93 6.02
CA VAL A 3 -6.54 1.71 5.26
C VAL A 3 -7.49 0.59 5.69
N ALA A 4 -7.92 -0.23 4.75
CA ALA A 4 -8.77 -1.39 5.01
C ALA A 4 -8.43 -2.52 4.03
N LEU A 5 -8.55 -3.75 4.50
CA LEU A 5 -8.48 -4.95 3.67
C LEU A 5 -9.85 -5.17 3.02
N LEU A 6 -9.92 -5.15 1.68
CA LEU A 6 -11.17 -5.36 0.92
C LEU A 6 -11.42 -6.83 0.58
N ALA A 7 -10.36 -7.53 0.23
CA ALA A 7 -10.40 -8.94 -0.15
C ALA A 7 -9.02 -9.56 0.06
N SER A 8 -8.99 -10.84 0.33
CA SER A 8 -7.76 -11.59 0.50
C SER A 8 -7.95 -13.07 0.20
N THR A 9 -6.85 -13.77 -0.04
CA THR A 9 -6.82 -15.22 -0.11
C THR A 9 -7.22 -15.82 1.25
N ASP A 10 -8.11 -16.79 1.24
CA ASP A 10 -8.46 -17.57 2.42
C ASP A 10 -7.31 -18.51 2.82
N SER A 11 -7.12 -18.70 4.14
CA SER A 11 -6.06 -19.55 4.71
C SER A 11 -4.68 -19.33 4.07
N PRO A 12 -4.17 -18.09 4.06
CA PRO A 12 -2.99 -17.70 3.29
C PRO A 12 -1.70 -18.40 3.75
N ASP A 13 -1.50 -18.59 5.05
CA ASP A 13 -0.36 -19.33 5.60
C ASP A 13 -0.39 -20.80 5.17
N GLU A 14 -1.58 -21.41 5.16
CA GLU A 14 -1.75 -22.77 4.64
C GLU A 14 -1.40 -22.85 3.16
N LEU A 15 -1.86 -21.91 2.34
CA LEU A 15 -1.54 -21.87 0.92
C LEU A 15 -0.03 -21.75 0.68
N ALA A 16 0.65 -20.88 1.43
CA ALA A 16 2.11 -20.74 1.34
C ALA A 16 2.83 -22.04 1.74
N CYS A 17 2.39 -22.70 2.82
CA CYS A 17 2.95 -23.98 3.24
C CYS A 17 2.71 -25.09 2.19
N ARG A 18 1.52 -25.18 1.60
CA ARG A 18 1.23 -26.13 0.51
C ARG A 18 2.13 -25.89 -0.70
N ALA A 19 2.32 -24.63 -1.10
CA ALA A 19 3.20 -24.27 -2.20
C ALA A 19 4.64 -24.67 -1.91
N ALA A 20 5.16 -24.38 -0.72
CA ALA A 20 6.50 -24.79 -0.30
C ALA A 20 6.68 -26.31 -0.27
N ARG A 21 5.68 -27.04 0.23
CA ARG A 21 5.74 -28.51 0.31
C ARG A 21 5.62 -29.20 -1.04
N ASN A 22 4.96 -28.58 -2.02
CA ASN A 22 4.88 -29.10 -3.38
C ASN A 22 6.25 -29.31 -4.01
N ASP A 23 7.25 -28.51 -3.65
CA ASP A 23 8.62 -28.63 -4.18
C ASP A 23 9.35 -29.90 -3.72
N TYR A 24 8.85 -30.56 -2.69
CA TYR A 24 9.51 -31.69 -2.03
C TYR A 24 8.69 -32.99 -2.03
N THR A 25 7.65 -33.07 -2.86
CA THR A 25 6.82 -34.28 -2.99
C THR A 25 6.61 -34.64 -4.46
N THR A 26 6.43 -35.95 -4.73
CA THR A 26 5.99 -36.44 -6.04
C THR A 26 4.49 -36.63 -6.12
N GLU A 27 3.79 -36.46 -4.98
CA GLU A 27 2.35 -36.59 -4.89
C GLU A 27 1.70 -35.26 -5.28
N PHE A 28 0.49 -35.32 -5.84
CA PHE A 28 -0.26 -34.10 -6.18
C PHE A 28 -0.81 -33.48 -4.89
N VAL A 29 -0.29 -32.29 -4.55
CA VAL A 29 -0.54 -31.62 -3.27
C VAL A 29 -2.02 -31.32 -3.01
N ALA A 30 -2.84 -31.21 -4.08
CA ALA A 30 -4.26 -30.92 -3.96
C ALA A 30 -5.10 -32.14 -3.53
N ASP A 31 -4.57 -33.36 -3.68
CA ASP A 31 -5.25 -34.59 -3.26
C ASP A 31 -5.00 -34.90 -1.77
N ARG A 32 -4.18 -34.10 -1.08
CA ARG A 32 -3.78 -34.34 0.31
C ARG A 32 -4.45 -33.36 1.29
N GLY A 33 -4.82 -33.88 2.45
CA GLY A 33 -5.16 -33.06 3.61
C GLY A 33 -4.00 -32.13 4.02
N PHE A 34 -4.30 -31.02 4.67
CA PHE A 34 -3.22 -30.10 5.08
C PHE A 34 -2.30 -30.74 6.12
N GLU A 35 -2.85 -31.46 7.08
CA GLU A 35 -2.08 -32.19 8.08
C GLU A 35 -1.09 -33.17 7.43
N ASP A 36 -1.55 -33.96 6.43
CA ASP A 36 -0.69 -34.88 5.69
C ASP A 36 0.44 -34.20 4.92
N VAL A 37 0.15 -33.00 4.36
CA VAL A 37 1.16 -32.19 3.67
C VAL A 37 2.22 -31.70 4.64
N MET A 38 1.84 -31.43 5.89
CA MET A 38 2.72 -30.92 6.94
C MET A 38 3.43 -32.03 7.74
N ASP A 39 3.07 -33.30 7.55
CA ASP A 39 3.66 -34.43 8.28
C ASP A 39 5.20 -34.41 8.37
N PRO A 40 5.93 -34.19 7.25
CA PRO A 40 7.39 -34.18 7.27
C PRO A 40 8.03 -32.92 7.89
N VAL A 41 7.25 -31.96 8.37
CA VAL A 41 7.74 -30.72 8.97
C VAL A 41 7.88 -30.91 10.48
N ASP A 42 8.94 -30.37 11.07
CA ASP A 42 9.21 -30.44 12.50
C ASP A 42 8.17 -29.63 13.30
N GLY A 43 7.60 -30.23 14.35
CA GLY A 43 6.60 -29.65 15.25
C GLY A 43 5.64 -30.73 15.76
N GLU A 44 5.03 -30.51 16.91
CA GLU A 44 4.05 -31.43 17.50
C GLU A 44 2.62 -31.14 17.00
N THR A 45 2.33 -29.85 16.76
CA THR A 45 1.03 -29.37 16.26
C THR A 45 1.15 -28.81 14.84
N VAL A 46 0.02 -28.68 14.15
CA VAL A 46 -0.04 -28.08 12.80
C VAL A 46 0.44 -26.61 12.84
N GLU A 47 0.13 -25.87 13.91
CA GLU A 47 0.57 -24.49 14.08
C GLU A 47 2.09 -24.40 14.24
N GLU A 48 2.69 -25.20 15.13
CA GLU A 48 4.15 -25.26 15.28
C GLU A 48 4.86 -25.65 13.99
N LYS A 49 4.27 -26.57 13.22
CA LYS A 49 4.80 -26.94 11.90
C LYS A 49 4.73 -25.79 10.90
N LYS A 50 3.65 -25.00 10.90
CA LYS A 50 3.56 -23.77 10.06
C LYS A 50 4.64 -22.75 10.45
N GLU A 51 4.77 -22.45 11.73
CA GLU A 51 5.79 -21.53 12.25
C GLU A 51 7.20 -21.98 11.86
N SER A 52 7.52 -23.27 12.11
CA SER A 52 8.81 -23.86 11.76
C SER A 52 9.12 -23.76 10.26
N LEU A 53 8.15 -24.12 9.40
CA LEU A 53 8.35 -24.06 7.95
C LEU A 53 8.51 -22.63 7.44
N ILE A 54 7.64 -21.73 7.88
CA ILE A 54 7.65 -20.32 7.43
C ILE A 54 8.94 -19.63 7.85
N SER A 55 9.39 -19.79 9.09
CA SER A 55 10.67 -19.26 9.58
C SER A 55 11.84 -19.81 8.75
N GLN A 56 11.89 -21.11 8.50
CA GLN A 56 12.95 -21.72 7.66
C GLN A 56 12.95 -21.20 6.23
N LEU A 57 11.78 -20.98 5.62
CA LEU A 57 11.69 -20.42 4.27
C LEU A 57 12.28 -19.01 4.22
N MET A 58 11.94 -18.16 5.17
CA MET A 58 12.44 -16.80 5.25
C MET A 58 13.95 -16.74 5.52
N GLU A 59 14.44 -17.53 6.47
CA GLU A 59 15.89 -17.59 6.78
C GLU A 59 16.73 -18.04 5.59
N ARG A 60 16.21 -18.96 4.78
CA ARG A 60 16.86 -19.45 3.57
C ARG A 60 16.66 -18.56 2.35
N GLY A 61 15.88 -17.48 2.46
CA GLY A 61 15.55 -16.60 1.34
C GLY A 61 14.63 -17.24 0.30
N HIS A 62 13.88 -18.26 0.68
CA HIS A 62 12.96 -18.99 -0.20
C HIS A 62 11.58 -18.34 -0.16
N TYR A 63 11.44 -17.15 -0.73
CA TYR A 63 10.22 -16.35 -0.70
C TYR A 63 9.17 -16.70 -1.77
N GLY A 64 9.45 -17.63 -2.69
CA GLY A 64 8.52 -18.06 -3.73
C GLY A 64 7.13 -18.45 -3.23
N PRO A 65 6.99 -19.25 -2.15
CA PRO A 65 5.70 -19.65 -1.61
C PRO A 65 4.80 -18.50 -1.19
N PHE A 66 5.36 -17.38 -0.76
CA PHE A 66 4.62 -16.17 -0.34
C PHE A 66 4.10 -15.34 -1.52
N GLU A 67 4.37 -15.72 -2.76
CA GLU A 67 3.81 -15.07 -3.96
C GLU A 67 2.36 -15.51 -4.26
N HIS A 68 1.91 -16.63 -3.69
CA HIS A 68 0.58 -17.17 -3.96
C HIS A 68 -0.54 -16.49 -3.18
N PRO A 69 -0.42 -16.21 -1.87
CA PRO A 69 -1.42 -15.44 -1.13
C PRO A 69 -1.45 -13.97 -1.57
N ASN A 70 -2.65 -13.46 -1.86
CA ASN A 70 -2.87 -12.09 -2.31
C ASN A 70 -3.83 -11.33 -1.39
N ALA A 71 -3.58 -10.04 -1.22
CA ALA A 71 -4.43 -9.12 -0.48
C ALA A 71 -4.73 -7.86 -1.30
N THR A 72 -5.96 -7.38 -1.21
CA THR A 72 -6.43 -6.14 -1.84
C THR A 72 -6.76 -5.12 -0.77
N PHE A 73 -6.06 -4.00 -0.78
CA PHE A 73 -6.22 -2.90 0.16
C PHE A 73 -6.99 -1.74 -0.45
N ALA A 74 -7.89 -1.14 0.32
CA ALA A 74 -8.45 0.17 0.04
C ALA A 74 -7.78 1.21 0.92
N VAL A 75 -7.32 2.29 0.31
CA VAL A 75 -6.64 3.40 0.98
C VAL A 75 -7.36 4.70 0.69
N LYS A 76 -7.62 5.49 1.73
CA LYS A 76 -8.28 6.78 1.63
C LYS A 76 -7.43 7.89 2.23
N GLY A 77 -7.34 9.02 1.52
CA GLY A 77 -6.81 10.27 2.05
C GLY A 77 -5.30 10.30 2.14
N ILE A 78 -4.59 9.67 1.19
CA ILE A 78 -3.15 9.84 0.99
C ILE A 78 -2.88 10.97 -0.01
N SER A 79 -1.72 11.65 0.15
CA SER A 79 -1.27 12.63 -0.81
C SER A 79 -0.83 12.00 -2.15
N ARG A 80 -0.79 12.80 -3.20
CA ARG A 80 -0.14 12.39 -4.46
C ARG A 80 1.35 12.12 -4.29
N VAL A 81 2.00 12.68 -3.28
CA VAL A 81 3.40 12.36 -2.92
C VAL A 81 3.50 10.90 -2.48
N CYS A 82 2.66 10.49 -1.53
CA CYS A 82 2.60 9.11 -1.05
C CYS A 82 2.23 8.16 -2.20
N MET A 83 1.18 8.49 -2.97
CA MET A 83 0.76 7.73 -4.14
C MET A 83 1.92 7.51 -5.12
N ALA A 84 2.68 8.56 -5.44
CA ALA A 84 3.81 8.46 -6.38
C ALA A 84 4.94 7.55 -5.86
N GLN A 85 5.07 7.37 -4.55
CA GLN A 85 6.04 6.47 -3.96
C GLN A 85 5.58 5.02 -3.93
N ILE A 86 4.32 4.78 -3.53
CA ILE A 86 3.79 3.40 -3.43
C ILE A 86 3.60 2.77 -4.82
N THR A 87 3.22 3.53 -5.83
CA THR A 87 3.06 3.03 -7.20
C THR A 87 4.38 2.68 -7.91
N ARG A 88 5.53 2.90 -7.27
CA ARG A 88 6.84 2.42 -7.75
C ARG A 88 7.01 0.91 -7.58
N HIS A 89 6.21 0.26 -6.74
CA HIS A 89 6.24 -1.17 -6.49
C HIS A 89 5.49 -1.93 -7.60
N ARG A 90 6.24 -2.43 -8.60
CA ARG A 90 5.69 -2.99 -9.84
C ARG A 90 5.04 -4.37 -9.69
N HIS A 91 5.29 -5.06 -8.57
CA HIS A 91 4.63 -6.34 -8.25
C HIS A 91 3.29 -6.12 -7.50
N ALA A 92 2.58 -5.07 -7.86
CA ALA A 92 1.27 -4.74 -7.37
C ALA A 92 0.42 -4.14 -8.50
N SER A 93 -0.90 -4.32 -8.41
CA SER A 93 -1.88 -3.72 -9.31
C SER A 93 -2.55 -2.54 -8.60
N PHE A 94 -2.68 -1.41 -9.29
CA PHE A 94 -3.18 -0.17 -8.71
C PHE A 94 -4.34 0.42 -9.48
N ASP A 95 -5.40 0.79 -8.77
CA ASP A 95 -6.47 1.68 -9.23
C ASP A 95 -6.47 2.93 -8.36
N VAL A 96 -6.18 4.07 -8.96
CA VAL A 96 -6.07 5.36 -8.26
C VAL A 96 -7.19 6.28 -8.68
N GLN A 97 -7.83 6.93 -7.72
CA GLN A 97 -8.84 7.94 -7.93
C GLN A 97 -8.38 9.00 -8.94
N SER A 98 -9.20 9.19 -9.97
CA SER A 98 -8.86 10.10 -11.07
C SER A 98 -9.23 11.54 -10.76
N LEU A 99 -8.25 12.42 -10.67
CA LEU A 99 -8.47 13.86 -10.53
C LEU A 99 -9.01 14.55 -11.82
N ARG A 100 -9.43 13.79 -12.82
CA ARG A 100 -10.27 14.31 -13.92
C ARG A 100 -11.73 14.45 -13.49
N TYR A 101 -12.16 13.67 -12.49
CA TYR A 101 -13.57 13.54 -12.09
C TYR A 101 -13.83 13.83 -10.61
N THR A 102 -12.80 13.86 -9.80
CA THR A 102 -12.94 13.82 -8.33
C THR A 102 -12.20 14.94 -7.61
N VAL A 103 -11.88 16.02 -8.31
CA VAL A 103 -11.33 17.23 -7.68
C VAL A 103 -12.43 17.82 -6.77
N PRO A 104 -12.12 18.23 -5.54
CA PRO A 104 -13.06 18.89 -4.66
C PRO A 104 -13.73 20.08 -5.34
N GLU A 105 -15.02 20.28 -5.08
CA GLU A 105 -15.77 21.40 -5.64
C GLU A 105 -15.21 22.75 -5.17
N ARG A 106 -15.46 23.80 -5.97
CA ARG A 106 -15.08 25.18 -5.62
C ARG A 106 -15.72 25.57 -4.27
N GLY A 107 -14.90 26.08 -3.35
CA GLY A 107 -15.33 26.46 -2.01
C GLY A 107 -15.44 25.32 -0.99
N SER A 108 -15.02 24.11 -1.36
CA SER A 108 -14.81 23.04 -0.36
C SER A 108 -13.71 23.44 0.63
N ASP A 109 -13.78 22.89 1.85
CA ASP A 109 -12.74 23.07 2.84
C ASP A 109 -11.41 22.50 2.32
N ILE A 110 -10.43 23.39 2.11
CA ILE A 110 -9.11 23.02 1.59
C ILE A 110 -8.39 22.02 2.50
N ARG A 111 -8.60 22.08 3.82
CA ARG A 111 -8.01 21.17 4.78
C ARG A 111 -8.48 19.71 4.59
N GLU A 112 -9.73 19.56 4.14
CA GLU A 112 -10.27 18.24 3.78
C GLU A 112 -9.70 17.73 2.44
N ALA A 113 -9.26 18.62 1.56
CA ALA A 113 -8.76 18.29 0.22
C ALA A 113 -7.28 17.93 0.15
N VAL A 114 -6.47 18.36 1.14
CA VAL A 114 -5.00 18.19 1.13
C VAL A 114 -4.49 17.52 2.39
N VAL A 115 -3.31 16.92 2.27
CA VAL A 115 -2.52 16.40 3.39
C VAL A 115 -1.54 17.49 3.80
N VAL A 116 -1.60 17.92 5.06
CA VAL A 116 -0.62 18.85 5.65
C VAL A 116 0.51 18.01 6.24
N PRO A 117 1.78 18.23 5.84
CA PRO A 117 2.91 17.52 6.42
C PRO A 117 3.14 17.89 7.89
N PRO A 118 3.51 16.92 8.76
CA PRO A 118 3.80 17.21 10.19
C PRO A 118 4.83 18.33 10.39
N SER A 119 5.86 18.38 9.56
CA SER A 119 6.89 19.44 9.62
C SER A 119 6.34 20.86 9.36
N VAL A 120 5.26 20.97 8.60
CA VAL A 120 4.56 22.26 8.36
C VAL A 120 3.75 22.64 9.62
N GLU A 121 3.11 21.65 10.26
CA GLU A 121 2.40 21.85 11.52
C GLU A 121 3.37 22.27 12.65
N GLU A 122 4.49 21.57 12.78
CA GLU A 122 5.55 21.86 13.76
C GLU A 122 6.18 23.24 13.55
N ALA A 123 6.28 23.69 12.29
CA ALA A 123 6.79 25.03 11.96
C ALA A 123 5.75 26.16 12.17
N GLY A 124 4.49 25.82 12.45
CA GLY A 124 3.40 26.80 12.59
C GLY A 124 3.00 27.47 11.29
N LEU A 125 3.25 26.83 10.12
CA LEU A 125 3.02 27.38 8.77
C LEU A 125 1.80 26.77 8.08
N VAL A 126 0.84 26.25 8.86
CA VAL A 126 -0.35 25.56 8.32
C VAL A 126 -1.20 26.50 7.48
N ASP A 127 -1.45 27.71 7.96
CA ASP A 127 -2.33 28.67 7.27
C ASP A 127 -1.72 29.12 5.92
N GLU A 128 -0.42 29.40 5.89
CA GLU A 128 0.28 29.76 4.66
C GLU A 128 0.32 28.60 3.66
N PHE A 129 0.49 27.37 4.16
CA PHE A 129 0.46 26.17 3.34
C PHE A 129 -0.92 25.96 2.72
N LEU A 130 -1.99 26.07 3.51
CA LEU A 130 -3.37 25.91 3.05
C LEU A 130 -3.76 27.02 2.07
N GLU A 131 -3.39 28.30 2.33
CA GLU A 131 -3.61 29.40 1.39
C GLU A 131 -2.92 29.15 0.04
N GLY A 132 -1.69 28.62 0.06
CA GLY A 132 -0.95 28.26 -1.15
C GLY A 132 -1.65 27.14 -1.94
N CYS A 133 -2.21 26.14 -1.27
CA CYS A 133 -2.98 25.08 -1.89
C CYS A 133 -4.32 25.61 -2.46
N GLU A 134 -5.06 26.40 -1.68
CA GLU A 134 -6.35 26.99 -2.09
C GLU A 134 -6.21 27.80 -3.38
N ARG A 135 -5.15 28.62 -3.47
CA ARG A 135 -4.86 29.39 -4.68
C ARG A 135 -4.66 28.52 -5.92
N GLN A 136 -4.04 27.34 -5.77
CA GLN A 136 -3.86 26.39 -6.88
C GLN A 136 -5.20 25.75 -7.29
N PHE A 137 -6.06 25.39 -6.32
CA PHE A 137 -7.41 24.90 -6.61
C PHE A 137 -8.27 25.97 -7.30
N GLU A 138 -8.19 27.23 -6.88
CA GLU A 138 -8.89 28.32 -7.55
C GLU A 138 -8.45 28.49 -9.01
N LEU A 139 -7.14 28.43 -9.27
CA LEU A 139 -6.62 28.49 -10.64
C LEU A 139 -7.13 27.30 -11.49
N TYR A 140 -7.13 26.08 -10.93
CA TYR A 140 -7.70 24.92 -11.59
C TYR A 140 -9.17 25.15 -11.97
N HIS A 141 -10.00 25.58 -11.00
CA HIS A 141 -11.42 25.84 -11.23
C HIS A 141 -11.66 26.94 -12.25
N ASN A 142 -10.83 27.98 -12.25
CA ASN A 142 -10.94 29.04 -13.24
C ASN A 142 -10.65 28.57 -14.67
N LEU A 143 -9.76 27.58 -14.86
CA LEU A 143 -9.45 27.05 -16.18
C LEU A 143 -10.57 26.18 -16.77
N ILE A 144 -11.32 25.47 -15.94
CA ILE A 144 -12.36 24.53 -16.38
C ILE A 144 -13.77 25.11 -16.38
N ASP A 145 -13.97 26.29 -15.79
CA ASP A 145 -15.27 26.93 -15.60
C ASP A 145 -15.62 27.81 -16.79
N GLU A 146 -16.68 27.49 -17.55
CA GLU A 146 -17.16 28.23 -18.69
C GLU A 146 -17.61 29.66 -18.32
N ASP A 147 -18.06 29.86 -17.10
CA ASP A 147 -18.51 31.14 -16.57
C ASP A 147 -17.36 32.01 -16.01
N ALA A 148 -16.18 31.46 -15.87
CA ALA A 148 -15.01 32.22 -15.41
C ALA A 148 -14.63 33.32 -16.41
N PRO A 149 -14.18 34.50 -15.94
CA PRO A 149 -13.70 35.57 -16.82
C PRO A 149 -12.59 35.07 -17.77
N LYS A 150 -12.67 35.42 -19.07
CA LYS A 150 -11.70 35.01 -20.11
C LYS A 150 -10.23 35.28 -19.75
N LYS A 151 -9.93 36.28 -18.94
CA LYS A 151 -8.57 36.59 -18.47
C LYS A 151 -7.96 35.45 -17.62
N PHE A 152 -8.79 34.55 -17.09
CA PHE A 152 -8.35 33.40 -16.28
C PHE A 152 -8.38 32.06 -17.02
N ARG A 153 -9.21 31.91 -18.08
CA ARG A 153 -9.38 30.66 -18.82
C ARG A 153 -9.02 30.72 -20.31
N GLY A 154 -8.81 31.93 -20.87
CA GLY A 154 -8.65 32.14 -22.30
C GLY A 154 -9.98 32.18 -23.05
N GLU A 155 -9.96 31.94 -24.38
CA GLU A 155 -11.16 31.89 -25.20
C GLU A 155 -12.01 30.63 -24.95
N ASP A 156 -11.33 29.48 -24.75
CA ASP A 156 -11.94 28.18 -24.47
C ASP A 156 -11.56 27.67 -23.06
N VAL A 157 -12.38 26.80 -22.49
CA VAL A 157 -12.06 26.12 -21.22
C VAL A 157 -10.95 25.09 -21.44
N THR A 158 -10.07 24.97 -20.45
CA THR A 158 -9.05 23.94 -20.42
C THR A 158 -9.67 22.59 -19.99
N PRO A 159 -9.43 21.48 -20.71
CA PRO A 159 -9.97 20.20 -20.30
C PRO A 159 -9.39 19.76 -18.93
N PRO A 160 -10.17 19.05 -18.08
CA PRO A 160 -9.74 18.65 -16.72
C PRO A 160 -8.42 17.87 -16.68
N GLU A 161 -8.10 17.09 -17.72
CA GLU A 161 -6.83 16.36 -17.83
C GLU A 161 -5.60 17.27 -17.88
N ASP A 162 -5.74 18.47 -18.40
CA ASP A 162 -4.67 19.46 -18.49
C ASP A 162 -4.72 20.41 -17.30
N ALA A 163 -5.90 20.89 -16.92
CA ALA A 163 -6.06 21.81 -15.79
C ALA A 163 -5.51 21.22 -14.47
N ARG A 164 -5.65 19.90 -14.26
CA ARG A 164 -5.15 19.20 -13.05
C ARG A 164 -3.63 19.28 -12.85
N PHE A 165 -2.85 19.73 -13.84
CA PHE A 165 -1.43 20.03 -13.66
C PHE A 165 -1.18 21.10 -12.60
N LEU A 166 -2.18 21.95 -12.33
CA LEU A 166 -2.11 22.98 -11.29
C LEU A 166 -2.37 22.47 -9.87
N LEU A 167 -2.96 21.26 -9.74
CA LEU A 167 -3.30 20.75 -8.41
C LEU A 167 -2.05 20.42 -7.59
N PRO A 168 -2.02 20.79 -6.29
CA PRO A 168 -0.85 20.58 -5.46
C PRO A 168 -0.59 19.08 -5.25
N MET A 169 0.66 18.71 -5.08
CA MET A 169 1.05 17.33 -4.72
C MET A 169 0.49 16.88 -3.37
N ALA A 170 0.08 17.81 -2.53
CA ALA A 170 -0.62 17.56 -1.28
C ALA A 170 -2.06 17.06 -1.46
N THR A 171 -2.64 17.18 -2.67
CA THR A 171 -4.02 16.76 -2.94
C THR A 171 -4.25 15.31 -2.52
N LYS A 172 -5.29 15.09 -1.69
CA LYS A 172 -5.70 13.76 -1.26
C LYS A 172 -6.26 12.96 -2.42
N VAL A 173 -5.90 11.69 -2.46
CA VAL A 173 -6.47 10.69 -3.37
C VAL A 173 -6.79 9.42 -2.60
N ASN A 174 -7.75 8.65 -3.13
CA ASN A 174 -8.03 7.30 -2.70
C ASN A 174 -7.48 6.32 -3.73
N MET A 175 -7.18 5.11 -3.29
CA MET A 175 -6.73 4.06 -4.19
C MET A 175 -7.15 2.68 -3.68
N VAL A 176 -7.24 1.76 -4.63
CA VAL A 176 -7.31 0.32 -4.35
C VAL A 176 -6.08 -0.31 -4.99
N PHE A 177 -5.43 -1.24 -4.30
CA PHE A 177 -4.34 -1.97 -4.89
C PHE A 177 -4.23 -3.39 -4.31
N THR A 178 -3.74 -4.29 -5.16
CA THR A 178 -3.56 -5.71 -4.84
C THR A 178 -2.10 -6.07 -4.94
N LEU A 179 -1.60 -6.83 -3.96
CA LEU A 179 -0.26 -7.40 -3.98
C LEU A 179 -0.25 -8.74 -3.23
N ASN A 180 0.77 -9.55 -3.48
CA ASN A 180 0.98 -10.80 -2.77
C ASN A 180 1.83 -10.61 -1.51
N GLY A 181 1.92 -11.66 -0.67
CA GLY A 181 2.66 -11.61 0.60
C GLY A 181 4.12 -11.23 0.42
N ARG A 182 4.82 -11.79 -0.57
CA ARG A 182 6.23 -11.43 -0.87
C ARG A 182 6.38 -9.96 -1.28
N ALA A 183 5.50 -9.47 -2.13
CA ALA A 183 5.52 -8.07 -2.56
C ALA A 183 5.26 -7.12 -1.38
N LEU A 184 4.39 -7.49 -0.44
CA LEU A 184 4.15 -6.71 0.77
C LEU A 184 5.39 -6.67 1.69
N MET A 185 6.08 -7.79 1.88
CA MET A 185 7.37 -7.83 2.60
C MET A 185 8.40 -6.89 1.95
N HIS A 186 8.50 -6.91 0.61
CA HIS A 186 9.40 -6.01 -0.11
C HIS A 186 9.00 -4.53 0.04
N VAL A 187 7.71 -4.22 0.02
CA VAL A 187 7.21 -2.85 0.34
C VAL A 187 7.64 -2.47 1.75
N ALA A 188 7.47 -3.35 2.72
CA ALA A 188 7.84 -3.10 4.12
C ALA A 188 9.34 -2.84 4.29
N ASP A 189 10.20 -3.64 3.65
CA ASP A 189 11.66 -3.43 3.68
C ASP A 189 12.07 -2.03 3.20
N MET A 190 11.37 -1.51 2.20
CA MET A 190 11.72 -0.23 1.60
C MET A 190 10.99 0.97 2.22
N ARG A 191 9.80 0.76 2.78
CA ARG A 191 8.92 1.86 3.16
C ARG A 191 8.63 1.94 4.66
N ALA A 192 8.82 0.86 5.42
CA ALA A 192 8.81 0.91 6.89
C ALA A 192 10.16 1.36 7.47
N ALA A 193 11.20 1.51 6.66
CA ALA A 193 12.51 1.99 7.09
C ALA A 193 12.45 3.41 7.66
N ALA A 194 13.30 3.71 8.65
CA ALA A 194 13.28 4.98 9.38
C ALA A 194 13.57 6.22 8.49
N ASP A 195 14.28 6.03 7.38
CA ASP A 195 14.61 7.07 6.39
C ASP A 195 13.56 7.20 5.27
N ALA A 196 12.51 6.34 5.27
CA ALA A 196 11.40 6.50 4.36
C ALA A 196 10.58 7.75 4.71
N GLN A 197 9.95 8.35 3.69
CA GLN A 197 9.07 9.49 3.89
C GLN A 197 7.91 9.10 4.83
N TRP A 198 7.59 9.98 5.76
CA TRP A 198 6.69 9.70 6.88
C TRP A 198 5.33 9.13 6.48
N GLU A 199 4.70 9.64 5.39
CA GLU A 199 3.35 9.25 5.00
C GLU A 199 3.31 7.84 4.37
N VAL A 200 4.29 7.49 3.52
CA VAL A 200 4.37 6.15 2.96
C VAL A 200 4.80 5.13 4.02
N ARG A 201 5.55 5.55 5.04
CA ARG A 201 5.86 4.72 6.20
C ARG A 201 4.60 4.42 7.01
N GLU A 202 3.81 5.46 7.36
CA GLU A 202 2.51 5.29 8.05
C GLU A 202 1.57 4.37 7.26
N LEU A 203 1.50 4.54 5.93
CA LEU A 203 0.71 3.65 5.07
C LEU A 203 1.17 2.20 5.21
N THR A 204 2.47 1.97 5.15
CA THR A 204 3.07 0.64 5.23
C THR A 204 2.85 0.00 6.60
N ASP A 205 3.00 0.74 7.68
CA ASP A 205 2.75 0.25 9.04
C ASP A 205 1.30 -0.21 9.21
N ARG A 206 0.33 0.57 8.73
CA ARG A 206 -1.10 0.20 8.74
C ARG A 206 -1.41 -1.03 7.88
N MET A 207 -0.69 -1.19 6.76
CA MET A 207 -0.82 -2.40 5.93
C MET A 207 -0.26 -3.64 6.63
N LEU A 208 0.85 -3.51 7.34
CA LEU A 208 1.44 -4.60 8.12
C LEU A 208 0.53 -5.04 9.27
N GLU A 209 -0.11 -4.11 9.98
CA GLU A 209 -1.10 -4.42 11.01
C GLU A 209 -2.24 -5.28 10.43
N LEU A 210 -2.79 -4.90 9.27
CA LEU A 210 -3.83 -5.69 8.59
C LEU A 210 -3.31 -7.02 8.03
N ALA A 211 -2.03 -7.10 7.69
CA ALA A 211 -1.40 -8.31 7.20
C ALA A 211 -1.16 -9.34 8.32
N GLU A 212 -0.87 -8.91 9.54
CA GLU A 212 -0.81 -9.77 10.73
C GLU A 212 -2.18 -10.42 11.01
N ASP A 213 -3.28 -9.69 10.84
CA ASP A 213 -4.64 -10.24 10.94
C ASP A 213 -4.96 -11.21 9.80
N TRP A 214 -4.46 -10.96 8.59
CA TRP A 214 -4.74 -11.75 7.39
C TRP A 214 -3.89 -13.02 7.27
N MET A 215 -2.59 -12.91 7.52
CA MET A 215 -1.58 -13.96 7.34
C MET A 215 -0.67 -13.99 8.58
N PRO A 216 -1.25 -14.40 9.74
CA PRO A 216 -0.64 -14.15 11.05
C PRO A 216 0.74 -14.77 11.19
N VAL A 217 0.89 -16.08 10.94
CA VAL A 217 2.18 -16.74 11.14
C VAL A 217 3.28 -16.11 10.28
N THR A 218 2.96 -15.79 9.04
CA THR A 218 3.93 -15.19 8.11
C THR A 218 4.32 -13.77 8.53
N PHE A 219 3.36 -12.88 8.83
CA PHE A 219 3.68 -11.48 9.07
C PHE A 219 4.14 -11.21 10.49
N GLU A 220 3.71 -11.98 11.48
CA GLU A 220 4.31 -11.97 12.82
C GLU A 220 5.79 -12.38 12.75
N THR A 221 6.10 -13.55 12.15
CA THR A 221 7.49 -14.01 11.96
C THR A 221 8.32 -12.99 11.17
N TYR A 222 7.76 -12.45 10.07
CA TYR A 222 8.47 -11.47 9.24
C TYR A 222 8.79 -10.20 10.04
N ARG A 223 7.84 -9.67 10.80
CA ARG A 223 8.00 -8.42 11.55
C ARG A 223 8.96 -8.57 12.73
N GLU A 224 8.89 -9.67 13.43
CA GLU A 224 9.74 -9.94 14.60
C GLU A 224 11.17 -10.34 14.23
N GLU A 225 11.34 -11.19 13.22
CA GLU A 225 12.62 -11.82 12.94
C GLU A 225 13.34 -11.22 11.73
N MET A 226 12.61 -10.68 10.75
CA MET A 226 13.17 -10.34 9.43
C MET A 226 13.20 -8.85 9.13
N LEU A 227 12.16 -8.10 9.46
CA LEU A 227 12.07 -6.67 9.15
C LEU A 227 13.20 -5.88 9.84
N GLY A 228 13.96 -5.13 9.02
CA GLY A 228 15.11 -4.36 9.50
C GLY A 228 16.36 -5.16 9.86
N ARG A 229 16.33 -6.49 9.79
CA ARG A 229 17.51 -7.35 10.02
C ARG A 229 18.53 -7.14 8.91
N LYS A 230 19.77 -6.81 9.30
CA LYS A 230 20.89 -6.69 8.37
C LYS A 230 21.40 -8.07 7.95
N ASN A 231 21.95 -8.17 6.73
CA ASN A 231 22.57 -9.38 6.19
C ASN A 231 21.64 -10.59 6.02
N ARG A 232 20.35 -10.37 5.80
CA ARG A 232 19.42 -11.40 5.37
C ARG A 232 19.24 -11.41 3.86
N LEU A 233 18.70 -12.51 3.33
CA LEU A 233 18.24 -12.56 1.96
C LEU A 233 16.93 -11.75 1.85
N ALA A 234 16.85 -10.90 0.84
CA ALA A 234 15.67 -10.06 0.63
C ALA A 234 14.51 -10.85 0.01
N PRO A 235 13.26 -10.51 0.35
CA PRO A 235 12.08 -11.09 -0.25
C PRO A 235 11.91 -10.75 -1.73
#